data_6589a8eee49535d47384d614d22836cc
#
_entry.id   6589a8eee49535d47384d614d22836cc
#
_cell.length_a   1.000
_cell.length_b   1.000
_cell.length_c   1.000
_cell.angle_alpha   90.00
_cell.angle_beta   90.00
_cell.angle_gamma   90.00
#
_symmetry.space_group_name_H-M   'P 1'
#
loop_
_entity.id
_entity.type
_entity.pdbx_description
1 polymer ?
#
loop_
_entity_poly.entity_id
_entity_poly.type
_entity_poly.pdbx_seq_one_letter_code
_entity_poly.pdbx_strand_id
1 'polypeptide(L)'
;MTPVYGQFLSDATGLANQLDVKIGEHVFEVETVSNFDIPNFEFDGDKKKLTLYISSGLENNLGELIIPHDLLGGNLTFYLNDQEYFPKINSNEKISFVTLNFTGSGDNTLEIFGTTDLHGMTEKDEMEQKDSSSSQQGETFDDSLGWLAMAGSLIVVAVFIVMKIKKRNQV
;
A
#
# COMPACT_ATOMS: atom_id res chain seq x y z
N MET A 1 21.75 -29.77 -8.73
CA MET A 1 21.08 -29.06 -7.61
C MET A 1 19.64 -28.87 -8.02
N THR A 2 18.71 -29.57 -7.42
CA THR A 2 17.26 -29.36 -7.63
C THR A 2 16.83 -28.15 -6.80
N PRO A 3 16.09 -27.20 -7.37
CA PRO A 3 15.52 -26.11 -6.59
C PRO A 3 14.55 -26.73 -5.58
N VAL A 4 14.76 -26.45 -4.31
CA VAL A 4 13.79 -26.73 -3.25
C VAL A 4 12.70 -25.66 -3.41
N TYR A 5 11.64 -25.99 -4.12
CA TYR A 5 10.40 -25.25 -4.01
C TYR A 5 9.87 -25.51 -2.62
N GLY A 6 9.66 -24.45 -1.82
CA GLY A 6 8.98 -24.58 -0.55
C GLY A 6 7.65 -25.27 -0.82
N GLN A 7 7.39 -26.39 -0.18
CA GLN A 7 6.09 -27.03 -0.26
C GLN A 7 5.09 -26.08 0.42
N PHE A 8 4.08 -25.69 -0.34
CA PHE A 8 2.91 -25.03 0.22
C PHE A 8 2.34 -25.91 1.35
N LEU A 9 1.91 -25.28 2.42
CA LEU A 9 1.16 -25.94 3.50
C LEU A 9 -0.13 -26.64 3.00
N SER A 10 -0.45 -26.47 1.73
CA SER A 10 -1.72 -26.79 1.06
C SER A 10 -2.19 -28.22 1.14
N ASP A 11 -1.29 -29.18 1.24
CA ASP A 11 -1.69 -30.60 1.18
C ASP A 11 -2.25 -31.14 2.52
N ALA A 12 -2.14 -30.38 3.60
CA ALA A 12 -2.50 -30.88 4.93
C ALA A 12 -3.62 -30.12 5.64
N THR A 13 -3.98 -28.88 5.26
CA THR A 13 -4.80 -28.04 6.14
C THR A 13 -5.78 -27.08 5.50
N GLY A 14 -5.90 -26.93 4.16
CA GLY A 14 -6.77 -25.88 3.65
C GLY A 14 -7.17 -25.97 2.19
N LEU A 15 -8.14 -25.12 1.85
CA LEU A 15 -8.56 -24.85 0.48
C LEU A 15 -7.56 -23.88 -0.16
N ALA A 16 -7.03 -24.25 -1.31
CA ALA A 16 -6.24 -23.33 -2.13
C ALA A 16 -7.18 -22.54 -3.04
N ASN A 17 -7.10 -21.22 -2.99
CA ASN A 17 -7.82 -20.31 -3.89
C ASN A 17 -6.83 -19.41 -4.60
N GLN A 18 -7.16 -19.03 -5.83
CA GLN A 18 -6.44 -18.12 -6.65
C GLN A 18 -7.37 -16.94 -6.98
N LEU A 19 -6.96 -15.73 -6.63
CA LEU A 19 -7.74 -14.53 -6.84
C LEU A 19 -7.08 -13.70 -7.94
N ASP A 20 -7.71 -13.62 -9.10
CA ASP A 20 -7.24 -12.85 -10.25
C ASP A 20 -7.68 -11.39 -10.15
N VAL A 21 -6.83 -10.54 -9.62
CA VAL A 21 -7.08 -9.09 -9.50
C VAL A 21 -6.71 -8.40 -10.80
N LYS A 22 -7.70 -7.82 -11.48
CA LYS A 22 -7.51 -7.14 -12.77
C LYS A 22 -7.43 -5.63 -12.56
N ILE A 23 -6.33 -5.02 -13.07
CA ILE A 23 -6.12 -3.57 -13.05
C ILE A 23 -5.70 -3.13 -14.45
N GLY A 24 -6.59 -2.45 -15.17
CA GLY A 24 -6.37 -2.12 -16.56
C GLY A 24 -6.18 -3.38 -17.41
N GLU A 25 -5.02 -3.51 -18.05
CA GLU A 25 -4.65 -4.68 -18.87
C GLU A 25 -3.85 -5.73 -18.10
N HIS A 26 -3.52 -5.47 -16.84
CA HIS A 26 -2.72 -6.39 -16.00
C HIS A 26 -3.60 -7.28 -15.14
N VAL A 27 -3.16 -8.51 -14.94
CA VAL A 27 -3.78 -9.48 -14.03
C VAL A 27 -2.74 -9.86 -12.98
N PHE A 28 -3.08 -9.66 -11.73
CA PHE A 28 -2.24 -10.05 -10.59
C PHE A 28 -2.90 -11.21 -9.86
N GLU A 29 -2.11 -12.23 -9.60
CA GLU A 29 -2.57 -13.42 -8.90
C GLU A 29 -2.26 -13.31 -7.41
N VAL A 30 -3.29 -13.31 -6.57
CA VAL A 30 -3.18 -13.45 -5.12
C VAL A 30 -3.53 -14.89 -4.77
N GLU A 31 -2.55 -15.62 -4.28
CA GLU A 31 -2.75 -17.01 -3.85
C GLU A 31 -3.15 -17.06 -2.37
N THR A 32 -4.08 -17.94 -2.04
CA THR A 32 -4.48 -18.16 -0.65
C THR A 32 -4.57 -19.65 -0.35
N VAL A 33 -4.16 -20.03 0.85
CA VAL A 33 -4.40 -21.36 1.42
C VAL A 33 -5.01 -21.18 2.79
N SER A 34 -6.25 -21.64 2.99
CA SER A 34 -7.00 -21.35 4.22
C SER A 34 -7.95 -22.47 4.61
N ASN A 35 -8.38 -22.48 5.86
CA ASN A 35 -9.48 -23.32 6.35
C ASN A 35 -10.86 -22.61 6.28
N PHE A 36 -10.95 -21.53 5.52
CA PHE A 36 -12.15 -20.74 5.24
C PHE A 36 -12.23 -20.43 3.75
N ASP A 37 -13.42 -20.07 3.27
CA ASP A 37 -13.68 -19.68 1.90
C ASP A 37 -13.53 -18.16 1.71
N ILE A 38 -13.15 -17.73 0.48
CA ILE A 38 -13.15 -16.35 0.04
C ILE A 38 -14.09 -16.24 -1.15
N PRO A 39 -15.41 -16.09 -0.92
CA PRO A 39 -16.41 -16.07 -1.98
C PRO A 39 -16.34 -14.84 -2.86
N ASN A 40 -15.76 -13.75 -2.40
CA ASN A 40 -15.60 -12.52 -3.16
C ASN A 40 -14.40 -11.71 -2.69
N PHE A 41 -13.89 -10.85 -3.58
CA PHE A 41 -12.85 -9.87 -3.28
C PHE A 41 -13.04 -8.62 -4.13
N GLU A 42 -12.49 -7.50 -3.68
CA GLU A 42 -12.50 -6.21 -4.38
C GLU A 42 -11.13 -5.55 -4.26
N PHE A 43 -10.70 -4.87 -5.33
CA PHE A 43 -9.49 -4.05 -5.31
C PHE A 43 -9.80 -2.61 -5.70
N ASP A 44 -9.41 -1.68 -4.83
CA ASP A 44 -9.50 -0.23 -5.03
C ASP A 44 -8.09 0.32 -5.24
N GLY A 45 -7.73 0.60 -6.49
CA GLY A 45 -6.40 1.10 -6.86
C GLY A 45 -6.11 2.49 -6.28
N ASP A 46 -7.12 3.39 -6.24
CA ASP A 46 -6.95 4.74 -5.71
C ASP A 46 -6.60 4.74 -4.22
N LYS A 47 -7.17 3.79 -3.48
CA LYS A 47 -6.91 3.62 -2.05
C LYS A 47 -5.80 2.61 -1.76
N LYS A 48 -5.28 1.93 -2.78
CA LYS A 48 -4.32 0.83 -2.62
C LYS A 48 -4.83 -0.20 -1.62
N LYS A 49 -6.08 -0.64 -1.83
CA LYS A 49 -6.80 -1.48 -0.90
C LYS A 49 -7.31 -2.75 -1.57
N LEU A 50 -6.96 -3.90 -1.01
CA LEU A 50 -7.55 -5.20 -1.32
C LEU A 50 -8.51 -5.56 -0.19
N THR A 51 -9.77 -5.83 -0.53
CA THR A 51 -10.80 -6.31 0.39
C THR A 51 -11.11 -7.76 0.08
N LEU A 52 -11.01 -8.63 1.07
CA LEU A 52 -11.38 -10.04 0.98
C LEU A 52 -12.62 -10.29 1.85
N TYR A 53 -13.67 -10.83 1.22
CA TYR A 53 -14.87 -11.29 1.93
C TYR A 53 -14.67 -12.74 2.28
N ILE A 54 -14.64 -13.07 3.56
CA ILE A 54 -14.32 -14.39 4.10
C ILE A 54 -15.59 -15.01 4.66
N SER A 55 -15.83 -16.29 4.35
CA SER A 55 -16.89 -17.08 4.97
C SER A 55 -16.29 -18.31 5.65
N SER A 56 -16.51 -18.47 6.95
CA SER A 56 -15.96 -19.56 7.74
C SER A 56 -17.02 -20.30 8.54
N GLY A 57 -16.99 -21.62 8.45
CA GLY A 57 -17.75 -22.51 9.35
C GLY A 57 -17.07 -22.81 10.67
N LEU A 58 -15.83 -22.31 10.87
CA LEU A 58 -15.00 -22.63 12.04
C LEU A 58 -14.81 -21.40 12.92
N GLU A 59 -14.65 -21.63 14.21
CA GLU A 59 -14.35 -20.57 15.17
C GLU A 59 -12.88 -20.11 15.11
N ASN A 60 -11.96 -21.01 14.80
CA ASN A 60 -10.53 -20.69 14.65
C ASN A 60 -10.14 -20.77 13.18
N ASN A 61 -9.72 -19.64 12.65
CA ASN A 61 -9.39 -19.44 11.25
C ASN A 61 -7.89 -19.31 11.06
N LEU A 62 -7.37 -20.09 10.13
CA LEU A 62 -5.96 -20.06 9.75
C LEU A 62 -5.85 -19.98 8.24
N GLY A 63 -4.99 -19.08 7.76
CA GLY A 63 -4.73 -18.93 6.33
C GLY A 63 -3.38 -18.32 6.03
N GLU A 64 -2.93 -18.50 4.81
CA GLU A 64 -1.79 -17.83 4.20
C GLU A 64 -2.25 -17.09 2.95
N LEU A 65 -1.75 -15.85 2.78
CA LEU A 65 -1.91 -15.06 1.56
C LEU A 65 -0.53 -14.80 0.96
N ILE A 66 -0.45 -14.89 -0.36
CA ILE A 66 0.72 -14.46 -1.12
C ILE A 66 0.30 -13.27 -1.97
N ILE A 67 0.82 -12.10 -1.66
CA ILE A 67 0.45 -10.84 -2.31
C ILE A 67 1.65 -10.33 -3.11
N PRO A 68 1.54 -10.19 -4.46
CA PRO A 68 2.58 -9.56 -5.27
C PRO A 68 2.76 -8.08 -4.91
N HIS A 69 4.01 -7.60 -4.78
CA HIS A 69 4.29 -6.20 -4.50
C HIS A 69 3.88 -5.27 -5.64
N ASP A 70 3.84 -5.77 -6.87
CA ASP A 70 3.34 -5.03 -8.03
C ASP A 70 1.82 -4.77 -7.96
N LEU A 71 1.07 -5.58 -7.20
CA LEU A 71 -0.33 -5.33 -6.89
C LEU A 71 -0.47 -4.43 -5.68
N LEU A 72 0.17 -4.80 -4.57
CA LEU A 72 0.03 -4.12 -3.29
C LEU A 72 1.29 -4.33 -2.45
N GLY A 73 2.05 -3.29 -2.24
CA GLY A 73 3.35 -3.36 -1.59
C GLY A 73 3.62 -2.24 -0.60
N GLY A 74 4.89 -2.12 -0.22
CA GLY A 74 5.34 -1.17 0.80
C GLY A 74 4.92 -1.61 2.21
N ASN A 75 4.50 -0.65 3.03
CA ASN A 75 3.98 -0.96 4.37
C ASN A 75 2.53 -1.40 4.28
N LEU A 76 2.27 -2.65 4.63
CA LEU A 76 0.92 -3.21 4.66
C LEU A 76 0.26 -2.97 6.02
N THR A 77 -1.01 -2.53 5.99
CA THR A 77 -1.87 -2.37 7.16
C THR A 77 -3.13 -3.20 6.96
N PHE A 78 -3.59 -3.85 8.01
CA PHE A 78 -4.72 -4.79 7.94
C PHE A 78 -5.83 -4.39 8.90
N TYR A 79 -7.05 -4.57 8.46
CA TYR A 79 -8.26 -4.46 9.28
C TYR A 79 -9.11 -5.71 9.08
N LEU A 80 -9.53 -6.31 10.19
CA LEU A 80 -10.46 -7.42 10.21
C LEU A 80 -11.75 -6.96 10.88
N ASN A 81 -12.87 -6.96 10.15
CA ASN A 81 -14.14 -6.46 10.63
C ASN A 81 -14.04 -5.04 11.20
N ASP A 82 -13.42 -4.12 10.45
CA ASP A 82 -13.16 -2.72 10.82
C ASP A 82 -12.23 -2.51 12.04
N GLN A 83 -11.62 -3.57 12.58
CA GLN A 83 -10.65 -3.49 13.66
C GLN A 83 -9.25 -3.72 13.15
N GLU A 84 -8.29 -2.89 13.59
CA GLU A 84 -6.89 -3.06 13.23
C GLU A 84 -6.41 -4.47 13.60
N TYR A 85 -5.79 -5.15 12.64
CA TYR A 85 -5.36 -6.53 12.76
C TYR A 85 -3.87 -6.66 12.44
N PHE A 86 -3.15 -7.47 13.19
CA PHE A 86 -1.70 -7.62 13.09
C PHE A 86 -1.33 -9.07 12.74
N PRO A 87 -1.38 -9.46 11.45
CA PRO A 87 -0.93 -10.77 11.01
C PRO A 87 0.60 -10.88 11.05
N LYS A 88 1.10 -12.10 10.97
CA LYS A 88 2.53 -12.30 10.74
C LYS A 88 2.83 -12.09 9.25
N ILE A 89 3.81 -11.22 8.95
CA ILE A 89 4.22 -10.91 7.58
C ILE A 89 5.68 -11.28 7.40
N ASN A 90 5.98 -11.98 6.30
CA ASN A 90 7.33 -12.19 5.79
C ASN A 90 7.34 -11.71 4.33
N SER A 91 8.27 -10.81 3.98
CA SER A 91 8.34 -10.28 2.62
C SER A 91 9.72 -10.51 2.01
N ASN A 92 9.74 -10.63 0.69
CA ASN A 92 10.95 -10.54 -0.11
C ASN A 92 10.79 -9.37 -1.11
N GLU A 93 11.65 -9.26 -2.12
CA GLU A 93 11.62 -8.16 -3.10
C GLU A 93 10.35 -8.13 -3.98
N LYS A 94 9.62 -9.25 -4.11
CA LYS A 94 8.52 -9.40 -5.07
C LYS A 94 7.17 -9.69 -4.44
N ILE A 95 7.15 -10.33 -3.28
CA ILE A 95 5.91 -10.84 -2.68
C ILE A 95 5.93 -10.68 -1.17
N SER A 96 4.75 -10.52 -0.59
CA SER A 96 4.49 -10.60 0.84
C SER A 96 3.73 -11.88 1.17
N PHE A 97 4.27 -12.67 2.10
CA PHE A 97 3.59 -13.81 2.73
C PHE A 97 2.92 -13.33 4.01
N VAL A 98 1.61 -13.46 4.08
CA VAL A 98 0.82 -13.01 5.22
C VAL A 98 0.15 -14.21 5.85
N THR A 99 0.51 -14.52 7.10
CA THR A 99 -0.13 -15.59 7.87
C THR A 99 -1.28 -15.01 8.69
N LEU A 100 -2.49 -15.43 8.38
CA LEU A 100 -3.71 -15.06 9.09
C LEU A 100 -4.00 -16.07 10.22
N ASN A 101 -4.35 -15.56 11.39
CA ASN A 101 -4.85 -16.35 12.51
C ASN A 101 -5.84 -15.51 13.30
N PHE A 102 -7.13 -15.80 13.16
CA PHE A 102 -8.19 -15.04 13.82
C PHE A 102 -9.35 -15.93 14.27
N THR A 103 -10.17 -15.42 15.17
CA THR A 103 -11.34 -16.11 15.70
C THR A 103 -12.63 -15.47 15.15
N GLY A 104 -13.66 -16.28 14.97
CA GLY A 104 -14.99 -15.87 14.53
C GLY A 104 -15.47 -16.70 13.35
N SER A 105 -16.63 -17.36 13.54
CA SER A 105 -17.34 -18.07 12.49
C SER A 105 -18.29 -17.12 11.74
N GLY A 106 -18.73 -17.53 10.55
CA GLY A 106 -19.61 -16.74 9.67
C GLY A 106 -18.82 -15.83 8.74
N ASP A 107 -19.44 -14.70 8.40
CA ASP A 107 -18.89 -13.75 7.44
C ASP A 107 -17.94 -12.77 8.14
N ASN A 108 -16.75 -12.62 7.56
CA ASN A 108 -15.72 -11.71 8.02
C ASN A 108 -15.21 -10.89 6.82
N THR A 109 -14.73 -9.71 7.07
CA THR A 109 -14.12 -8.85 6.04
C THR A 109 -12.69 -8.52 6.45
N LEU A 110 -11.74 -8.84 5.56
CA LEU A 110 -10.34 -8.48 5.71
C LEU A 110 -9.98 -7.40 4.70
N GLU A 111 -9.60 -6.23 5.18
CA GLU A 111 -9.09 -5.13 4.36
C GLU A 111 -7.58 -5.03 4.51
N ILE A 112 -6.88 -4.92 3.40
CA ILE A 112 -5.42 -4.84 3.31
C ILE A 112 -5.07 -3.57 2.55
N PHE A 113 -4.37 -2.65 3.20
CA PHE A 113 -3.88 -1.42 2.59
C PHE A 113 -2.39 -1.51 2.36
N GLY A 114 -1.93 -1.05 1.19
CA GLY A 114 -0.52 -0.87 0.89
C GLY A 114 -0.15 0.60 0.76
N THR A 115 1.14 0.89 0.75
CA THR A 115 1.64 2.24 0.46
C THR A 115 2.10 2.39 -0.98
N THR A 116 2.36 1.28 -1.68
CA THR A 116 2.73 1.24 -3.10
C THR A 116 1.86 0.24 -3.85
N ASP A 117 1.64 0.49 -5.12
CA ASP A 117 0.93 -0.38 -6.06
C ASP A 117 1.54 -0.23 -7.47
N LEU A 118 1.09 -1.07 -8.42
CA LEU A 118 1.38 -0.97 -9.85
C LEU A 118 2.84 -0.56 -10.15
N HIS A 119 3.78 -1.48 -9.89
CA HIS A 119 5.22 -1.32 -10.14
C HIS A 119 5.98 -0.43 -9.13
N GLY A 120 5.43 -0.17 -7.97
CA GLY A 120 6.09 0.66 -6.96
C GLY A 120 6.16 2.15 -7.32
N MET A 121 5.42 2.59 -8.34
CA MET A 121 5.34 4.00 -8.72
C MET A 121 4.53 4.75 -7.66
N THR A 122 5.19 5.60 -6.91
CA THR A 122 4.52 6.64 -6.13
C THR A 122 4.19 7.80 -7.06
N GLU A 123 3.09 8.52 -6.81
CA GLU A 123 2.65 9.71 -7.58
C GLU A 123 3.76 10.77 -7.80
N LYS A 124 4.91 10.62 -7.15
CA LYS A 124 6.09 11.50 -7.30
C LYS A 124 6.86 11.25 -8.59
N ASP A 125 6.79 10.06 -9.15
CA ASP A 125 7.59 9.70 -10.33
C ASP A 125 6.94 10.18 -11.65
N GLU A 126 5.63 10.46 -11.66
CA GLU A 126 4.95 11.02 -12.84
C GLU A 126 5.23 12.51 -13.09
N MET A 127 5.69 13.27 -12.06
CA MET A 127 6.01 14.69 -12.24
C MET A 127 7.42 14.95 -12.77
N GLU A 128 8.38 14.02 -12.61
CA GLU A 128 9.75 14.22 -13.10
C GLU A 128 9.96 13.79 -14.56
N GLN A 129 9.07 13.01 -15.16
CA GLN A 129 9.25 12.51 -16.53
C GLN A 129 8.67 13.42 -17.62
N LYS A 130 8.01 14.54 -17.26
CA LYS A 130 7.36 15.43 -18.25
C LYS A 130 8.20 16.65 -18.65
N ASP A 131 9.42 16.81 -18.10
CA ASP A 131 10.22 18.02 -18.32
C ASP A 131 11.58 17.81 -19.01
N SER A 132 11.80 16.69 -19.70
CA SER A 132 13.05 16.46 -20.44
C SER A 132 12.88 16.31 -21.96
N SER A 133 12.00 17.13 -22.58
CA SER A 133 12.04 17.31 -24.04
C SER A 133 11.50 18.68 -24.48
N SER A 134 12.30 19.73 -24.35
CA SER A 134 12.34 20.79 -25.37
C SER A 134 13.56 21.69 -25.22
N SER A 135 14.51 21.48 -26.12
CA SER A 135 15.30 22.46 -26.87
C SER A 135 15.88 23.67 -26.13
N GLN A 136 17.21 23.68 -26.17
CA GLN A 136 18.09 24.83 -26.15
C GLN A 136 17.52 26.04 -26.93
N GLN A 137 17.39 27.17 -26.23
CA GLN A 137 17.69 28.48 -26.82
C GLN A 137 18.08 29.42 -25.65
N GLY A 138 19.25 29.99 -25.76
CA GLY A 138 19.84 30.82 -24.70
C GLY A 138 19.14 32.17 -24.60
N GLU A 139 18.88 32.57 -23.39
CA GLU A 139 18.74 33.98 -23.01
C GLU A 139 19.37 34.19 -21.65
N THR A 140 20.31 35.13 -21.62
CA THR A 140 21.01 35.58 -20.40
C THR A 140 20.02 36.29 -19.49
N PHE A 141 19.67 35.69 -18.36
CA PHE A 141 18.93 36.39 -17.31
C PHE A 141 19.88 37.04 -16.32
N ASP A 142 19.70 38.37 -16.20
CA ASP A 142 20.39 39.25 -15.27
C ASP A 142 20.14 38.81 -13.81
N ASP A 143 21.24 38.58 -13.06
CA ASP A 143 21.28 38.01 -11.71
C ASP A 143 20.67 38.91 -10.61
N SER A 144 20.03 40.02 -10.95
CA SER A 144 19.60 41.02 -9.96
C SER A 144 18.18 40.80 -9.38
N LEU A 145 17.35 39.93 -9.99
CA LEU A 145 15.96 39.71 -9.54
C LEU A 145 15.74 38.49 -8.65
N GLY A 146 16.67 37.57 -8.57
CA GLY A 146 16.56 36.32 -7.78
C GLY A 146 16.58 36.56 -6.25
N TRP A 147 17.16 37.67 -5.79
CA TRP A 147 17.26 37.97 -4.36
C TRP A 147 15.97 38.50 -3.74
N LEU A 148 15.10 39.12 -4.51
CA LEU A 148 13.83 39.69 -4.01
C LEU A 148 12.79 38.61 -3.70
N ALA A 149 12.83 37.45 -4.37
CA ALA A 149 11.89 36.35 -4.11
C ALA A 149 12.19 35.56 -2.82
N MET A 150 13.46 35.51 -2.41
CA MET A 150 13.86 34.78 -1.18
C MET A 150 13.61 35.61 0.11
N ALA A 151 13.64 36.93 0.03
CA ALA A 151 13.39 37.80 1.21
C ALA A 151 11.90 37.79 1.65
N GLY A 152 10.96 37.59 0.73
CA GLY A 152 9.52 37.59 1.03
C GLY A 152 9.07 36.35 1.85
N SER A 153 9.66 35.20 1.65
CA SER A 153 9.25 33.95 2.31
C SER A 153 9.65 33.90 3.80
N LEU A 154 10.76 34.52 4.16
CA LEU A 154 11.24 34.56 5.56
C LEU A 154 10.40 35.49 6.44
N ILE A 155 9.83 36.57 5.89
CA ILE A 155 8.99 37.50 6.64
C ILE A 155 7.64 36.85 7.01
N VAL A 156 7.05 36.05 6.12
CA VAL A 156 5.77 35.37 6.39
C VAL A 156 5.89 34.35 7.53
N VAL A 157 6.99 33.59 7.55
CA VAL A 157 7.25 32.60 8.61
C VAL A 157 7.47 33.28 9.95
N ALA A 158 8.21 34.40 9.99
CA ALA A 158 8.44 35.15 11.24
C ALA A 158 7.15 35.73 11.84
N VAL A 159 6.26 36.28 11.01
CA VAL A 159 4.96 36.80 11.47
C VAL A 159 4.07 35.68 12.03
N PHE A 160 4.09 34.48 11.42
CA PHE A 160 3.32 33.33 11.93
C PHE A 160 3.81 32.84 13.29
N ILE A 161 5.13 32.83 13.49
CA ILE A 161 5.74 32.41 14.77
C ILE A 161 5.38 33.42 15.88
N VAL A 162 5.47 34.71 15.61
CA VAL A 162 5.15 35.78 16.58
C VAL A 162 3.67 35.74 16.97
N MET A 163 2.77 35.56 16.01
CA MET A 163 1.33 35.41 16.31
C MET A 163 1.02 34.18 17.17
N LYS A 164 1.71 33.07 16.93
CA LYS A 164 1.51 31.83 17.70
C LYS A 164 2.02 31.95 19.14
N ILE A 165 3.13 32.68 19.36
CA ILE A 165 3.67 32.95 20.70
C ILE A 165 2.75 33.89 21.47
N LYS A 166 2.23 34.94 20.81
CA LYS A 166 1.34 35.93 21.46
C LYS A 166 0.00 35.29 21.90
N LYS A 167 -0.50 34.30 21.16
CA LYS A 167 -1.73 33.58 21.53
C LYS A 167 -1.54 32.59 22.70
N ARG A 168 -0.31 32.15 22.99
CA ARG A 168 0.01 31.28 24.14
C ARG A 168 0.18 32.01 25.47
N ASN A 169 0.41 33.32 25.45
CA ASN A 169 0.65 34.11 26.64
C ASN A 169 -0.62 34.87 27.14
N GLN A 170 -1.80 34.53 26.59
CA GLN A 170 -3.09 35.10 26.99
C GLN A 170 -4.05 34.06 27.59
N VAL A 171 -3.50 32.96 28.18
CA VAL A 171 -4.29 32.01 29.01
C VAL A 171 -3.70 31.97 30.40
#